data_f8e1b52554665fc77a7632e1486c6276
#
_entry.id   f8e1b52554665fc77a7632e1486c6276
#
_cell.length_a   1.000
_cell.length_b   1.000
_cell.length_c   1.000
_cell.angle_alpha   90.00
_cell.angle_beta   90.00
_cell.angle_gamma   90.00
#
_symmetry.space_group_name_H-M   'P 1'
#
loop_
_entity.id
_entity.type
_entity.pdbx_description
1 polymer ?
#
loop_
_entity_poly.entity_id
_entity_poly.type
_entity_poly.pdbx_seq_one_letter_code
_entity_poly.pdbx_strand_id
1 'polypeptide(L)'
;MFINSFNIQEENKTKIIAEEFSKICEKGDTLAISGSMGVGKSTFIRYFIKKVSKAKSVPSPSYNIILPYKAKASDIFHMDAWRLKNHNEALSLGIIEMFDDAIFLIEWAEKIKEILPNNCLNLIIKDINNKKFLEIEGNEVWKKRLKNIKNHEKY
;
A
#
# COMPACT_ATOMS: atom_id res chain seq x y z
N MET A 1 -6.73 10.72 -9.71
CA MET A 1 -6.05 11.05 -10.99
C MET A 1 -4.98 9.99 -11.24
N PHE A 2 -5.00 9.41 -12.42
CA PHE A 2 -3.98 8.44 -12.85
C PHE A 2 -2.60 9.10 -12.93
N ILE A 3 -1.59 8.42 -12.39
CA ILE A 3 -0.21 8.91 -12.41
C ILE A 3 0.66 8.04 -13.29
N ASN A 4 0.65 6.74 -13.08
CA ASN A 4 1.54 5.81 -13.80
C ASN A 4 1.02 4.37 -13.74
N SER A 5 1.59 3.51 -14.58
CA SER A 5 1.37 2.07 -14.55
C SER A 5 2.71 1.34 -14.70
N PHE A 6 2.91 0.27 -13.94
CA PHE A 6 4.10 -0.57 -13.97
C PHE A 6 3.74 -2.00 -14.31
N ASN A 7 4.51 -2.61 -15.19
CA ASN A 7 4.42 -4.05 -15.41
C ASN A 7 5.07 -4.78 -14.23
N ILE A 8 4.30 -5.61 -13.55
CA ILE A 8 4.74 -6.40 -12.39
C ILE A 8 4.56 -7.90 -12.61
N GLN A 9 4.66 -8.36 -13.85
CA GLN A 9 4.52 -9.78 -14.19
C GLN A 9 5.50 -10.66 -13.43
N GLU A 10 6.73 -10.20 -13.23
CA GLU A 10 7.72 -10.86 -12.40
C GLU A 10 7.68 -10.33 -10.97
N GLU A 11 7.71 -11.23 -9.98
CA GLU A 11 7.69 -10.83 -8.56
C GLU A 11 8.82 -9.88 -8.20
N ASN A 12 10.00 -10.03 -8.82
CA ASN A 12 11.12 -9.14 -8.58
C ASN A 12 10.80 -7.68 -8.95
N LYS A 13 9.94 -7.43 -9.93
CA LYS A 13 9.48 -6.08 -10.27
C LYS A 13 8.59 -5.50 -9.17
N THR A 14 7.70 -6.31 -8.60
CA THR A 14 6.92 -5.92 -7.41
C THR A 14 7.83 -5.54 -6.27
N LYS A 15 8.88 -6.34 -6.01
CA LYS A 15 9.87 -6.04 -4.97
C LYS A 15 10.55 -4.70 -5.19
N ILE A 16 11.09 -4.45 -6.38
CA ILE A 16 11.80 -3.20 -6.70
C ILE A 16 10.87 -2.00 -6.50
N ILE A 17 9.65 -2.06 -7.01
CA ILE A 17 8.70 -0.96 -6.90
C ILE A 17 8.29 -0.73 -5.45
N ALA A 18 7.98 -1.78 -4.69
CA ALA A 18 7.63 -1.66 -3.28
C ALA A 18 8.76 -1.04 -2.46
N GLU A 19 10.01 -1.44 -2.72
CA GLU A 19 11.18 -0.87 -2.06
C GLU A 19 11.39 0.61 -2.41
N GLU A 20 11.14 1.02 -3.66
CA GLU A 20 11.22 2.43 -4.06
C GLU A 20 10.11 3.26 -3.37
N PHE A 21 8.88 2.73 -3.30
CA PHE A 21 7.79 3.39 -2.57
C PHE A 21 8.13 3.56 -1.09
N SER A 22 8.76 2.57 -0.48
CA SER A 22 9.12 2.64 0.94
C SER A 22 10.11 3.77 1.26
N LYS A 23 10.90 4.20 0.27
CA LYS A 23 11.86 5.30 0.43
C LYS A 23 11.23 6.68 0.36
N ILE A 24 10.10 6.81 -0.35
CA ILE A 24 9.45 8.11 -0.57
C ILE A 24 8.25 8.34 0.34
N CYS A 25 7.77 7.32 1.03
CA CYS A 25 6.68 7.46 1.99
C CYS A 25 7.15 8.12 3.28
N GLU A 26 6.30 8.95 3.83
CA GLU A 26 6.53 9.72 5.03
C GLU A 26 5.42 9.46 6.05
N LYS A 27 5.68 9.83 7.31
CA LYS A 27 4.67 9.80 8.37
C LYS A 27 3.40 10.55 7.93
N GLY A 28 2.26 9.93 8.10
CA GLY A 28 0.96 10.47 7.66
C GLY A 28 0.51 10.00 6.28
N ASP A 29 1.35 9.24 5.56
CA ASP A 29 0.96 8.70 4.26
C ASP A 29 0.12 7.44 4.39
N THR A 30 -0.85 7.29 3.51
CA THR A 30 -1.67 6.09 3.38
C THR A 30 -1.60 5.56 1.96
N LEU A 31 -1.23 4.29 1.81
CA LEU A 31 -1.29 3.54 0.57
C LEU A 31 -2.50 2.61 0.61
N ALA A 32 -3.47 2.87 -0.25
CA ALA A 32 -4.70 2.09 -0.38
C ALA A 32 -4.54 1.07 -1.51
N ILE A 33 -4.41 -0.20 -1.16
CA ILE A 33 -4.07 -1.27 -2.10
C ILE A 33 -5.30 -2.09 -2.41
N SER A 34 -5.69 -2.15 -3.67
CA SER A 34 -6.83 -2.90 -4.17
C SER A 34 -6.44 -3.88 -5.29
N GLY A 35 -7.32 -4.80 -5.55
CA GLY A 35 -7.14 -5.85 -6.55
C GLY A 35 -7.79 -7.15 -6.11
N SER A 36 -7.94 -8.09 -7.04
CA SER A 36 -8.56 -9.39 -6.78
C SER A 36 -7.73 -10.22 -5.78
N MET A 37 -8.37 -11.22 -5.19
CA MET A 37 -7.71 -12.14 -4.26
C MET A 37 -6.53 -12.84 -4.93
N GLY A 38 -5.40 -12.92 -4.24
CA GLY A 38 -4.19 -13.59 -4.73
C GLY A 38 -3.43 -12.82 -5.81
N VAL A 39 -3.79 -11.58 -6.11
CA VAL A 39 -3.16 -10.80 -7.19
C VAL A 39 -1.77 -10.27 -6.83
N GLY A 40 -1.43 -10.18 -5.53
CA GLY A 40 -0.11 -9.74 -5.06
C GLY A 40 -0.12 -8.54 -4.10
N LYS A 41 -1.26 -8.19 -3.53
CA LYS A 41 -1.36 -7.07 -2.55
C LYS A 41 -0.45 -7.30 -1.34
N SER A 42 -0.54 -8.46 -0.71
CA SER A 42 0.30 -8.82 0.44
C SER A 42 1.77 -8.92 0.08
N THR A 43 2.09 -9.34 -1.13
CA THR A 43 3.47 -9.42 -1.63
C THR A 43 4.11 -8.03 -1.70
N PHE A 44 3.41 -7.07 -2.26
CA PHE A 44 3.86 -5.67 -2.31
C PHE A 44 4.14 -5.12 -0.90
N ILE A 45 3.19 -5.28 0.00
CA ILE A 45 3.31 -4.79 1.39
C ILE A 45 4.47 -5.45 2.12
N ARG A 46 4.67 -6.75 1.94
CA ARG A 46 5.77 -7.49 2.56
C ARG A 46 7.13 -6.92 2.16
N TYR A 47 7.35 -6.68 0.88
CA TYR A 47 8.60 -6.09 0.40
C TYR A 47 8.79 -4.66 0.90
N PHE A 48 7.72 -3.86 0.92
CA PHE A 48 7.74 -2.52 1.50
C PHE A 48 8.21 -2.54 2.95
N ILE A 49 7.55 -3.32 3.79
CA ILE A 49 7.83 -3.38 5.23
C ILE A 49 9.22 -3.95 5.51
N LYS A 50 9.60 -5.03 4.82
CA LYS A 50 10.93 -5.63 5.00
C LYS A 50 12.07 -4.68 4.63
N LYS A 51 11.84 -3.77 3.70
CA LYS A 51 12.87 -2.79 3.30
C LYS A 51 13.19 -1.78 4.38
N VAL A 52 12.20 -1.32 5.11
CA VAL A 52 12.33 -0.20 6.06
C VAL A 52 12.22 -0.58 7.53
N SER A 53 11.86 -1.81 7.83
CA SER A 53 11.77 -2.35 9.19
C SER A 53 12.75 -3.49 9.41
N LYS A 54 12.92 -3.88 10.69
CA LYS A 54 13.72 -5.07 11.06
C LYS A 54 12.89 -6.36 11.09
N ALA A 55 11.67 -6.33 10.59
CA ALA A 55 10.79 -7.48 10.59
C ALA A 55 11.37 -8.62 9.75
N LYS A 56 11.50 -9.80 10.36
CA LYS A 56 11.96 -11.01 9.67
C LYS A 56 10.85 -11.65 8.85
N SER A 57 9.61 -11.51 9.30
CA SER A 57 8.43 -11.98 8.60
C SER A 57 7.32 -10.95 8.65
N VAL A 58 6.48 -10.92 7.63
CA VAL A 58 5.32 -10.02 7.52
C VAL A 58 4.12 -10.89 7.22
N PRO A 59 3.44 -11.42 8.26
CA PRO A 59 2.23 -12.23 8.07
C PRO A 59 1.06 -11.37 7.61
N SER A 60 0.06 -12.01 7.01
CA SER A 60 -1.21 -11.35 6.72
C SER A 60 -1.93 -10.96 8.01
N PRO A 61 -2.45 -9.73 8.14
CA PRO A 61 -3.20 -9.30 9.32
C PRO A 61 -4.69 -9.70 9.26
N SER A 62 -5.06 -10.73 8.52
CA SER A 62 -6.46 -11.10 8.26
C SER A 62 -7.28 -11.32 9.54
N TYR A 63 -6.67 -11.88 10.59
CA TYR A 63 -7.34 -12.10 11.87
C TYR A 63 -7.24 -10.90 12.81
N ASN A 64 -6.09 -10.23 12.83
CA ASN A 64 -5.84 -9.09 13.71
C ASN A 64 -6.30 -7.76 13.12
N ILE A 65 -6.65 -7.74 11.84
CA ILE A 65 -7.03 -6.56 11.04
C ILE A 65 -5.89 -5.56 10.88
N ILE A 66 -5.17 -5.20 11.95
CA ILE A 66 -4.03 -4.27 11.93
C ILE A 66 -2.84 -4.90 12.65
N LEU A 67 -1.66 -4.83 12.02
CA LEU A 67 -0.38 -5.21 12.63
C LEU A 67 0.61 -4.05 12.56
N PRO A 68 1.26 -3.67 13.69
CA PRO A 68 2.23 -2.59 13.72
C PRO A 68 3.65 -3.06 13.40
N TYR A 69 4.43 -2.17 12.79
CA TYR A 69 5.86 -2.36 12.55
C TYR A 69 6.61 -1.07 12.88
N LYS A 70 7.80 -1.21 13.47
CA LYS A 70 8.69 -0.09 13.73
C LYS A 70 9.64 0.12 12.56
N ALA A 71 9.71 1.35 12.07
CA ALA A 71 10.68 1.75 11.05
C ALA A 71 11.31 3.10 11.44
N LYS A 72 12.47 3.39 10.86
CA LYS A 72 13.24 4.58 11.25
C LYS A 72 12.48 5.89 11.00
N ALA A 73 11.82 6.00 9.85
CA ALA A 73 11.14 7.23 9.45
C ALA A 73 9.77 7.40 10.14
N SER A 74 9.07 6.31 10.39
CA SER A 74 7.73 6.29 10.97
C SER A 74 7.31 4.88 11.35
N ASP A 75 6.40 4.75 12.31
CA ASP A 75 5.69 3.48 12.50
C ASP A 75 4.87 3.17 11.24
N ILE A 76 4.70 1.89 10.96
CA ILE A 76 3.91 1.39 9.84
C ILE A 76 2.79 0.52 10.39
N PHE A 77 1.56 0.73 9.92
CA PHE A 77 0.44 -0.16 10.19
C PHE A 77 0.05 -0.88 8.91
N HIS A 78 0.13 -2.21 8.95
CA HIS A 78 -0.40 -3.07 7.91
C HIS A 78 -1.82 -3.47 8.27
N MET A 79 -2.79 -3.06 7.45
CA MET A 79 -4.21 -3.31 7.67
C MET A 79 -4.77 -4.16 6.53
N ASP A 80 -5.64 -5.12 6.88
CA ASP A 80 -6.45 -5.87 5.92
C ASP A 80 -7.93 -5.65 6.23
N ALA A 81 -8.61 -4.93 5.33
CA ALA A 81 -10.02 -4.59 5.49
C ALA A 81 -10.98 -5.67 4.95
N TRP A 82 -10.47 -6.81 4.49
CA TRP A 82 -11.28 -7.87 3.87
C TRP A 82 -12.46 -8.33 4.73
N ARG A 83 -12.22 -8.50 6.05
CA ARG A 83 -13.23 -9.01 7.00
C ARG A 83 -14.19 -7.94 7.50
N LEU A 84 -13.93 -6.67 7.24
CA LEU A 84 -14.80 -5.58 7.64
C LEU A 84 -16.08 -5.59 6.80
N LYS A 85 -17.23 -5.44 7.45
CA LYS A 85 -18.51 -5.32 6.77
C LYS A 85 -18.66 -3.96 6.09
N ASN A 86 -18.17 -2.91 6.77
CA ASN A 86 -18.26 -1.52 6.32
C ASN A 86 -17.23 -0.65 7.04
N HIS A 87 -17.15 0.63 6.66
CA HIS A 87 -16.22 1.59 7.25
C HIS A 87 -16.47 1.89 8.74
N ASN A 88 -17.70 1.68 9.25
CA ASN A 88 -18.01 1.90 10.66
C ASN A 88 -17.23 0.95 11.58
N GLU A 89 -16.98 -0.29 11.16
CA GLU A 89 -16.15 -1.22 11.91
C GLU A 89 -14.70 -0.71 11.99
N ALA A 90 -14.19 -0.13 10.91
CA ALA A 90 -12.86 0.50 10.92
C ALA A 90 -12.81 1.72 11.84
N LEU A 91 -13.85 2.56 11.87
CA LEU A 91 -13.95 3.69 12.79
C LEU A 91 -13.86 3.25 14.24
N SER A 92 -14.45 2.12 14.59
CA SER A 92 -14.39 1.53 15.94
C SER A 92 -12.98 1.15 16.37
N LEU A 93 -12.04 0.97 15.44
CA LEU A 93 -10.63 0.69 15.73
C LEU A 93 -9.83 1.96 16.02
N GLY A 94 -10.42 3.15 15.88
CA GLY A 94 -9.75 4.43 16.10
C GLY A 94 -8.72 4.80 15.03
N ILE A 95 -8.85 4.27 13.82
CA ILE A 95 -7.81 4.45 12.77
C ILE A 95 -7.70 5.88 12.25
N ILE A 96 -8.77 6.68 12.30
CA ILE A 96 -8.74 8.06 11.79
C ILE A 96 -7.69 8.89 12.54
N GLU A 97 -7.64 8.77 13.84
CA GLU A 97 -6.68 9.48 14.70
C GLU A 97 -5.25 8.97 14.46
N MET A 98 -5.09 7.76 13.96
CA MET A 98 -3.79 7.15 13.71
C MET A 98 -3.21 7.51 12.33
N PHE A 99 -4.02 7.94 11.37
CA PHE A 99 -3.55 8.21 10.00
C PHE A 99 -2.44 9.26 9.93
N ASP A 100 -2.50 10.29 10.76
CA ASP A 100 -1.48 11.36 10.76
C ASP A 100 -0.18 10.96 11.48
N ASP A 101 -0.21 9.90 12.26
CA ASP A 101 0.89 9.49 13.15
C ASP A 101 1.74 8.33 12.61
N ALA A 102 1.38 7.76 11.49
CA ALA A 102 2.04 6.60 10.93
C ALA A 102 1.88 6.50 9.41
N ILE A 103 2.60 5.55 8.81
CA ILE A 103 2.35 5.11 7.43
C ILE A 103 1.34 3.96 7.50
N PHE A 104 0.25 4.07 6.74
CA PHE A 104 -0.74 2.99 6.59
C PHE A 104 -0.60 2.30 5.25
N LEU A 105 -0.55 0.97 5.28
CA LEU A 105 -0.60 0.10 4.12
C LEU A 105 -1.87 -0.76 4.25
N ILE A 106 -2.87 -0.50 3.42
CA ILE A 106 -4.22 -1.06 3.59
C ILE A 106 -4.56 -1.94 2.39
N GLU A 107 -4.76 -3.24 2.64
CA GLU A 107 -5.33 -4.18 1.67
C GLU A 107 -6.86 -4.11 1.70
N TRP A 108 -7.48 -4.33 0.56
CA TRP A 108 -8.94 -4.24 0.42
C TRP A 108 -9.48 -2.87 0.84
N ALA A 109 -8.75 -1.82 0.52
CA ALA A 109 -9.06 -0.45 0.95
C ALA A 109 -10.41 0.06 0.42
N GLU A 110 -10.92 -0.51 -0.66
CA GLU A 110 -12.26 -0.22 -1.20
C GLU A 110 -13.38 -0.47 -0.20
N LYS A 111 -13.16 -1.35 0.78
CA LYS A 111 -14.12 -1.62 1.87
C LYS A 111 -14.32 -0.44 2.81
N ILE A 112 -13.34 0.46 2.88
CA ILE A 112 -13.34 1.60 3.80
C ILE A 112 -13.08 2.92 3.09
N LYS A 113 -13.42 2.98 1.81
CA LYS A 113 -13.15 4.11 0.93
C LYS A 113 -13.59 5.47 1.53
N GLU A 114 -14.71 5.49 2.23
CA GLU A 114 -15.34 6.69 2.77
C GLU A 114 -14.50 7.38 3.84
N ILE A 115 -13.62 6.65 4.50
CA ILE A 115 -12.82 7.18 5.62
C ILE A 115 -11.35 7.31 5.30
N LEU A 116 -10.93 6.96 4.09
CA LEU A 116 -9.53 7.11 3.68
C LEU A 116 -9.13 8.59 3.62
N PRO A 117 -7.88 8.93 3.98
CA PRO A 117 -7.39 10.30 3.84
C PRO A 117 -7.47 10.80 2.40
N ASN A 118 -7.77 12.09 2.22
CA ASN A 118 -7.87 12.71 0.90
C ASN A 118 -6.58 12.64 0.08
N ASN A 119 -5.43 12.55 0.76
CA ASN A 119 -4.12 12.43 0.13
C ASN A 119 -3.63 10.99 -0.02
N CYS A 120 -4.48 10.00 0.17
CA CYS A 120 -4.06 8.62 0.02
C CYS A 120 -3.63 8.33 -1.42
N LEU A 121 -2.64 7.44 -1.55
CA LEU A 121 -2.21 6.92 -2.84
C LEU A 121 -2.93 5.60 -3.11
N ASN A 122 -3.63 5.52 -4.22
CA ASN A 122 -4.30 4.30 -4.64
C ASN A 122 -3.37 3.47 -5.50
N LEU A 123 -3.15 2.24 -5.08
CA LEU A 123 -2.38 1.22 -5.78
C LEU A 123 -3.33 0.12 -6.22
N ILE A 124 -3.53 -0.05 -7.51
CA ILE A 124 -4.49 -0.98 -8.07
C ILE A 124 -3.73 -2.06 -8.85
N ILE A 125 -3.74 -3.27 -8.31
CA ILE A 125 -3.11 -4.40 -8.98
C ILE A 125 -4.14 -5.10 -9.87
N LYS A 126 -3.85 -5.15 -11.17
CA LYS A 126 -4.71 -5.77 -12.18
C LYS A 126 -4.01 -6.95 -12.82
N ASP A 127 -4.75 -8.02 -13.06
CA ASP A 127 -4.35 -9.13 -13.91
C ASP A 127 -5.28 -9.16 -15.13
N ILE A 128 -4.73 -8.81 -16.27
CA ILE A 128 -5.48 -8.76 -17.54
C ILE A 128 -4.79 -9.70 -18.53
N ASN A 129 -5.49 -10.75 -18.95
CA ASN A 129 -4.95 -11.75 -19.89
C ASN A 129 -3.60 -12.32 -19.42
N ASN A 130 -3.50 -12.69 -18.15
CA ASN A 130 -2.29 -13.22 -17.50
C ASN A 130 -1.10 -12.24 -17.49
N LYS A 131 -1.37 -10.94 -17.64
CA LYS A 131 -0.38 -9.88 -17.47
C LYS A 131 -0.75 -9.02 -16.27
N LYS A 132 0.20 -8.88 -15.34
CA LYS A 132 -0.01 -8.10 -14.11
C LYS A 132 0.54 -6.70 -14.23
N PHE A 133 -0.28 -5.74 -13.82
CA PHE A 133 0.06 -4.32 -13.80
C PHE A 133 -0.28 -3.71 -12.44
N LEU A 134 0.54 -2.76 -12.03
CA LEU A 134 0.26 -1.89 -10.90
C LEU A 134 -0.08 -0.51 -11.44
N GLU A 135 -1.33 -0.10 -11.32
CA GLU A 135 -1.75 1.26 -11.62
C GLU A 135 -1.70 2.13 -10.38
N ILE A 136 -1.29 3.37 -10.54
CA ILE A 136 -1.12 4.32 -9.45
C ILE A 136 -1.98 5.55 -9.71
N GLU A 137 -2.81 5.87 -8.72
CA GLU A 137 -3.67 7.05 -8.72
C GLU A 137 -3.43 7.88 -7.46
N GLY A 138 -3.28 9.17 -7.61
CA GLY A 138 -3.06 10.08 -6.49
C GLY A 138 -3.17 11.54 -6.88
N ASN A 139 -2.85 12.44 -5.94
CA ASN A 139 -2.88 13.89 -6.15
C ASN A 139 -1.52 14.42 -6.65
N GLU A 140 -1.43 15.73 -6.82
CA GLU A 140 -0.21 16.38 -7.30
C GLU A 140 1.00 16.21 -6.37
N VAL A 141 0.80 16.06 -5.07
CA VAL A 141 1.89 15.79 -4.11
C VAL A 141 2.55 14.45 -4.45
N TRP A 142 1.74 13.41 -4.63
CA TRP A 142 2.22 12.09 -5.02
C TRP A 142 2.86 12.09 -6.41
N LYS A 143 2.27 12.81 -7.35
CA LYS A 143 2.83 12.93 -8.69
C LYS A 143 4.25 13.53 -8.67
N LYS A 144 4.48 14.52 -7.81
CA LYS A 144 5.82 15.11 -7.63
C LYS A 144 6.81 14.13 -6.99
N ARG A 145 6.41 13.43 -5.92
CA ARG A 145 7.26 12.44 -5.25
C ARG A 145 7.63 11.28 -6.16
N LEU A 146 6.68 10.81 -6.97
CA LEU A 146 6.86 9.67 -7.87
C LEU A 146 7.76 9.95 -9.07
N LYS A 147 8.03 11.22 -9.38
CA LYS A 147 9.01 11.59 -10.43
C LYS A 147 10.43 11.07 -10.12
N ASN A 148 10.74 10.86 -8.84
CA ASN A 148 12.04 10.37 -8.40
C ASN A 148 12.13 8.84 -8.42
N ILE A 149 11.04 8.13 -8.64
CA ILE A 149 11.07 6.70 -8.85
C ILE A 149 11.60 6.43 -10.24
N LYS A 150 12.75 5.76 -10.31
CA LYS A 150 13.36 5.36 -11.58
C LYS A 150 12.37 4.50 -12.35
N ASN A 151 12.03 4.92 -13.55
CA ASN A 151 11.26 4.10 -14.48
C ASN A 151 12.07 2.83 -14.78
N HIS A 152 11.73 1.74 -14.13
CA HIS A 152 12.30 0.42 -14.42
C HIS A 152 11.64 -0.22 -15.67
N GLU A 153 10.93 0.57 -16.48
CA GLU A 153 10.24 0.12 -17.70
C GLU A 153 11.13 0.02 -18.94
N LYS A 154 12.41 0.32 -18.81
CA LYS A 154 13.33 0.17 -19.95
C LYS A 154 14.09 -1.14 -19.88
N TYR A 155 13.36 -2.27 -20.04
CA TYR A 155 13.98 -3.54 -20.50
C TYR A 155 12.90 -4.49 -20.99
#